data_56e850c68437e0ce4f885d591f298fe9
#
_entry.id   56e850c68437e0ce4f885d591f298fe9
#
_cell.length_a   1.000
_cell.length_b   1.000
_cell.length_c   1.000
_cell.angle_alpha   90.00
_cell.angle_beta   90.00
_cell.angle_gamma   90.00
#
_symmetry.space_group_name_H-M   'P 1'
#
loop_
_entity.id
_entity.type
_entity.pdbx_description
1 polymer ?
#
loop_
_entity_poly.entity_id
_entity_poly.type
_entity_poly.pdbx_seq_one_letter_code
_entity_poly.pdbx_strand_id
1 'polypeptide(L)'
;DSIVYNCWHCEASGGVSLQERQMPNVRRNKVTLAVKHDWDDLNEATLSWLEKRGISEETARETGLKSGKHFISALQKQSDCVVFPYTNQGRMYAAKIRSVEDKGFSCNGSPASFFNIENVVIGEDLYICEGEMDAISLVQCGYENAVSVPNGAVMKVVDGKIDPKEDNKFKFLWDAKNIIDAAKKIIICTDDDGAGQAMGEEIARRIGKDKCWIVEWPDGCKDANDVLVKKGKKEVDKVIY
;
A
#
# COMPACT_ATOMS: atom_id res chain seq x y z
N ASP A 1 7.72 25.62 -40.18
CA ASP A 1 7.60 24.27 -40.74
C ASP A 1 6.79 23.41 -39.81
N SER A 2 5.86 22.66 -40.35
CA SER A 2 5.02 21.71 -39.60
C SER A 2 4.96 20.37 -40.32
N ILE A 3 4.97 19.30 -39.54
CA ILE A 3 4.71 17.95 -40.06
C ILE A 3 3.25 17.63 -39.84
N VAL A 4 2.55 17.30 -40.92
CA VAL A 4 1.15 16.86 -40.87
C VAL A 4 1.10 15.36 -41.10
N TYR A 5 0.32 14.64 -40.31
CA TYR A 5 0.09 13.21 -40.48
C TYR A 5 -1.40 12.90 -40.68
N ASN A 6 -1.64 11.85 -41.45
CA ASN A 6 -2.99 11.31 -41.62
C ASN A 6 -2.90 9.78 -41.57
N CYS A 7 -3.63 9.16 -40.67
CA CYS A 7 -3.65 7.72 -40.51
C CYS A 7 -4.73 7.09 -41.41
N TRP A 8 -4.34 6.32 -42.39
CA TRP A 8 -5.24 5.65 -43.32
C TRP A 8 -6.07 4.51 -42.69
N HIS A 9 -5.70 4.10 -41.46
CA HIS A 9 -6.38 3.00 -40.78
C HIS A 9 -7.50 3.47 -39.84
N CYS A 10 -7.31 4.59 -39.13
CA CYS A 10 -8.25 5.09 -38.11
C CYS A 10 -8.71 6.54 -38.40
N GLU A 11 -8.35 7.09 -39.55
CA GLU A 11 -8.69 8.46 -39.99
C GLU A 11 -8.20 9.58 -39.06
N ALA A 12 -7.40 9.24 -38.05
CA ALA A 12 -6.83 10.25 -37.17
C ALA A 12 -5.83 11.13 -37.96
N SER A 13 -6.03 12.43 -37.89
CA SER A 13 -5.12 13.42 -38.51
C SER A 13 -4.66 14.44 -37.49
N GLY A 14 -3.46 14.97 -37.71
CA GLY A 14 -2.90 16.00 -36.83
C GLY A 14 -1.66 16.65 -37.44
N GLY A 15 -1.17 17.68 -36.80
CA GLY A 15 0.04 18.38 -37.20
C GLY A 15 0.93 18.68 -36.01
N VAL A 16 2.24 18.52 -36.18
CA VAL A 16 3.26 18.90 -35.21
C VAL A 16 4.01 20.11 -35.77
N SER A 17 3.95 21.24 -35.07
CA SER A 17 4.74 22.40 -35.39
C SER A 17 6.20 22.19 -34.99
N LEU A 18 7.11 22.36 -35.91
CA LEU A 18 8.55 22.30 -35.66
C LEU A 18 9.13 23.61 -35.07
N GLN A 19 8.30 24.62 -34.83
CA GLN A 19 8.76 25.78 -34.08
C GLN A 19 8.97 25.31 -32.62
N GLU A 20 10.18 25.53 -32.12
CA GLU A 20 10.49 25.46 -30.70
C GLU A 20 9.49 26.38 -29.97
N ARG A 21 8.40 25.81 -29.47
CA ARG A 21 7.62 26.51 -28.47
C ARG A 21 8.55 26.70 -27.29
N GLN A 22 8.90 27.96 -27.00
CA GLN A 22 9.38 28.28 -25.66
C GLN A 22 8.35 27.70 -24.67
N MET A 23 8.69 26.56 -24.10
CA MET A 23 7.89 25.94 -23.09
C MET A 23 7.66 26.99 -22.02
N PRO A 24 6.43 27.35 -21.70
CA PRO A 24 6.20 28.23 -20.57
C PRO A 24 6.98 27.62 -19.41
N ASN A 25 7.58 28.48 -18.59
CA ASN A 25 8.39 28.08 -17.44
C ASN A 25 7.47 27.33 -16.48
N VAL A 26 7.15 26.10 -16.85
CA VAL A 26 6.41 25.18 -16.00
C VAL A 26 7.37 24.99 -14.83
N ARG A 27 7.06 25.66 -13.72
CA ARG A 27 7.65 25.27 -12.45
C ARG A 27 7.40 23.78 -12.36
N ARG A 28 8.41 22.98 -12.70
CA ARG A 28 8.46 21.60 -12.29
C ARG A 28 8.24 21.70 -10.79
N ASN A 29 7.05 21.33 -10.33
CA ASN A 29 6.89 21.03 -8.93
C ASN A 29 8.06 20.08 -8.67
N LYS A 30 9.06 20.59 -7.96
CA LYS A 30 10.08 19.72 -7.42
C LYS A 30 9.28 18.70 -6.64
N VAL A 31 9.14 17.51 -7.21
CA VAL A 31 8.85 16.36 -6.40
C VAL A 31 9.95 16.42 -5.36
N THR A 32 9.61 16.84 -4.18
CA THR A 32 10.54 16.92 -3.07
C THR A 32 10.83 15.48 -2.71
N LEU A 33 11.69 14.85 -3.48
CA LEU A 33 12.38 13.61 -3.13
C LEU A 33 13.32 13.96 -1.99
N ALA A 34 12.78 14.16 -0.84
CA ALA A 34 13.58 14.22 0.36
C ALA A 34 12.67 13.99 1.56
N VAL A 35 12.42 12.74 1.84
CA VAL A 35 12.25 12.36 3.23
C VAL A 35 13.62 12.56 3.87
N LYS A 36 13.93 13.77 4.30
CA LYS A 36 15.09 14.10 5.10
C LYS A 36 14.85 13.68 6.55
N HIS A 37 14.65 12.40 6.78
CA HIS A 37 14.79 11.83 8.09
C HIS A 37 15.58 10.54 7.91
N ASP A 38 16.79 10.53 8.45
CA ASP A 38 17.49 9.30 8.72
C ASP A 38 16.73 8.64 9.88
N TRP A 39 15.83 7.72 9.53
CA TRP A 39 15.14 6.92 10.52
C TRP A 39 16.12 5.92 11.11
N ASP A 40 16.09 5.76 12.42
CA ASP A 40 16.95 4.84 13.15
C ASP A 40 16.57 3.38 12.88
N ASP A 41 17.48 2.48 13.15
CA ASP A 41 17.16 1.06 13.27
C ASP A 41 16.17 0.82 14.40
N LEU A 42 15.55 -0.38 14.40
CA LEU A 42 14.54 -0.73 15.39
C LEU A 42 15.09 -0.59 16.82
N ASN A 43 14.47 0.28 17.60
CA ASN A 43 14.78 0.49 19.00
C ASN A 43 13.92 -0.40 19.91
N GLU A 44 14.27 -0.47 21.19
CA GLU A 44 13.64 -1.34 22.18
C GLU A 44 12.14 -1.04 22.33
N ALA A 45 11.73 0.23 22.31
CA ALA A 45 10.32 0.61 22.42
C ALA A 45 9.49 0.08 21.23
N THR A 46 10.03 0.18 20.01
CA THR A 46 9.39 -0.33 18.80
C THR A 46 9.36 -1.85 18.80
N LEU A 47 10.46 -2.51 19.16
CA LEU A 47 10.52 -3.98 19.25
C LEU A 47 9.53 -4.54 20.26
N SER A 48 9.46 -3.95 21.46
CA SER A 48 8.47 -4.35 22.48
C SER A 48 7.02 -4.14 22.02
N TRP A 49 6.76 -3.10 21.24
CA TRP A 49 5.44 -2.87 20.65
C TRP A 49 5.09 -3.89 19.58
N LEU A 50 6.06 -4.26 18.73
CA LEU A 50 5.90 -5.27 17.68
C LEU A 50 5.69 -6.68 18.27
N GLU A 51 6.45 -7.03 19.31
CA GLU A 51 6.30 -8.30 20.03
C GLU A 51 4.88 -8.48 20.58
N LYS A 52 4.30 -7.44 21.19
CA LYS A 52 2.90 -7.45 21.65
C LYS A 52 1.89 -7.65 20.53
N ARG A 53 2.29 -7.43 19.29
CA ARG A 53 1.49 -7.65 18.09
C ARG A 53 1.84 -8.94 17.35
N GLY A 54 2.67 -9.79 17.98
CA GLY A 54 3.06 -11.09 17.43
C GLY A 54 4.07 -11.00 16.29
N ILE A 55 4.76 -9.86 16.14
CA ILE A 55 5.74 -9.63 15.08
C ILE A 55 7.15 -9.77 15.65
N SER A 56 7.96 -10.65 15.05
CA SER A 56 9.37 -10.83 15.40
C SER A 56 10.25 -9.69 14.87
N GLU A 57 11.41 -9.51 15.49
CA GLU A 57 12.42 -8.58 15.00
C GLU A 57 12.87 -8.93 13.56
N GLU A 58 12.99 -10.23 13.25
CA GLU A 58 13.35 -10.71 11.92
C GLU A 58 12.36 -10.21 10.86
N THR A 59 11.07 -10.50 11.02
CA THR A 59 10.01 -10.02 10.11
C THR A 59 9.97 -8.50 10.01
N ALA A 60 10.18 -7.79 11.13
CA ALA A 60 10.22 -6.34 11.13
C ALA A 60 11.39 -5.78 10.31
N ARG A 61 12.54 -6.43 10.34
CA ARG A 61 13.72 -6.07 9.54
C ARG A 61 13.53 -6.42 8.07
N GLU A 62 12.98 -7.58 7.75
CA GLU A 62 12.69 -8.03 6.38
C GLU A 62 11.70 -7.10 5.68
N THR A 63 10.70 -6.62 6.38
CA THR A 63 9.72 -5.63 5.87
C THR A 63 10.23 -4.19 5.91
N GLY A 64 11.50 -4.00 6.32
CA GLY A 64 12.18 -2.70 6.29
C GLY A 64 11.72 -1.70 7.34
N LEU A 65 11.03 -2.13 8.38
CA LEU A 65 10.56 -1.24 9.45
C LEU A 65 11.71 -0.48 10.09
N LYS A 66 11.42 0.74 10.50
CA LYS A 66 12.36 1.62 11.19
C LYS A 66 11.73 2.18 12.47
N SER A 67 12.56 2.82 13.28
CA SER A 67 12.17 3.54 14.48
C SER A 67 12.52 5.02 14.38
N GLY A 68 11.92 5.83 15.23
CA GLY A 68 12.30 7.22 15.39
C GLY A 68 11.40 7.96 16.35
N LYS A 69 11.84 9.14 16.77
CA LYS A 69 10.99 10.07 17.51
C LYS A 69 10.34 11.04 16.55
N HIS A 70 9.01 11.16 16.62
CA HIS A 70 8.27 12.04 15.74
C HIS A 70 7.16 12.77 16.47
N PHE A 71 6.91 14.03 16.08
CA PHE A 71 5.81 14.82 16.63
C PHE A 71 4.50 14.37 15.98
N ILE A 72 3.59 13.81 16.76
CA ILE A 72 2.28 13.37 16.30
C ILE A 72 1.26 14.46 16.58
N SER A 73 0.81 15.14 15.55
CA SER A 73 -0.11 16.28 15.68
C SER A 73 -1.42 15.94 16.40
N ALA A 74 -1.97 14.75 16.17
CA ALA A 74 -3.19 14.30 16.86
C ALA A 74 -2.99 14.11 18.37
N LEU A 75 -1.76 13.81 18.81
CA LEU A 75 -1.41 13.62 20.21
C LEU A 75 -0.79 14.88 20.85
N GLN A 76 -0.47 15.89 20.05
CA GLN A 76 0.23 17.13 20.46
C GLN A 76 1.52 16.86 21.25
N LYS A 77 2.22 15.76 20.94
CA LYS A 77 3.49 15.41 21.60
C LYS A 77 4.45 14.69 20.65
N GLN A 78 5.72 14.70 21.03
CA GLN A 78 6.73 13.85 20.43
C GLN A 78 6.64 12.47 21.05
N SER A 79 6.60 11.44 20.22
CA SER A 79 6.43 10.05 20.62
C SER A 79 7.49 9.16 19.98
N ASP A 80 7.83 8.06 20.65
CA ASP A 80 8.51 6.96 19.99
C ASP A 80 7.56 6.32 18.96
N CYS A 81 8.09 6.05 17.78
CA CYS A 81 7.27 5.65 16.64
C CYS A 81 7.87 4.47 15.88
N VAL A 82 7.02 3.59 15.41
CA VAL A 82 7.33 2.68 14.31
C VAL A 82 7.08 3.40 13.00
N VAL A 83 7.97 3.14 12.04
CA VAL A 83 7.98 3.76 10.71
C VAL A 83 7.82 2.67 9.66
N PHE A 84 6.82 2.80 8.82
CA PHE A 84 6.51 1.92 7.70
C PHE A 84 7.01 2.58 6.42
N PRO A 85 8.14 2.12 5.84
CA PRO A 85 8.73 2.76 4.67
C PRO A 85 7.98 2.39 3.41
N TYR A 86 7.80 3.38 2.54
CA TYR A 86 7.38 3.19 1.16
C TYR A 86 8.57 3.45 0.26
N THR A 87 9.02 2.42 -0.42
CA THR A 87 10.25 2.42 -1.21
C THR A 87 9.96 2.34 -2.71
N ASN A 88 10.89 2.84 -3.49
CA ASN A 88 10.94 2.64 -4.93
C ASN A 88 12.41 2.51 -5.34
N GLN A 89 12.76 1.39 -5.96
CA GLN A 89 14.15 1.02 -6.30
C GLN A 89 15.08 1.09 -5.08
N GLY A 90 14.62 0.53 -3.94
CA GLY A 90 15.33 0.51 -2.66
C GLY A 90 15.47 1.88 -1.97
N ARG A 91 14.85 2.94 -2.50
CA ARG A 91 14.89 4.28 -1.89
C ARG A 91 13.55 4.66 -1.28
N MET A 92 13.56 5.04 -0.02
CA MET A 92 12.36 5.53 0.66
C MET A 92 11.93 6.88 0.05
N TYR A 93 10.68 6.95 -0.40
CA TYR A 93 10.08 8.17 -0.93
C TYR A 93 8.93 8.69 -0.04
N ALA A 94 8.38 7.83 0.80
CA ALA A 94 7.38 8.18 1.79
C ALA A 94 7.47 7.23 2.98
N ALA A 95 6.86 7.61 4.10
CA ALA A 95 6.72 6.75 5.27
C ALA A 95 5.40 7.04 6.00
N LYS A 96 4.70 6.01 6.42
CA LYS A 96 3.69 6.14 7.46
C LYS A 96 4.33 5.95 8.82
N ILE A 97 3.89 6.70 9.79
CA ILE A 97 4.49 6.79 11.12
C ILE A 97 3.39 6.58 12.14
N ARG A 98 3.62 5.67 13.07
CA ARG A 98 2.68 5.37 14.14
C ARG A 98 3.36 5.44 15.50
N SER A 99 2.76 6.16 16.44
CA SER A 99 3.20 6.13 17.84
C SER A 99 3.01 4.74 18.43
N VAL A 100 4.03 4.27 19.18
CA VAL A 100 3.99 2.97 19.87
C VAL A 100 3.31 3.06 21.24
N GLU A 101 3.12 4.26 21.78
CA GLU A 101 2.47 4.50 23.07
C GLU A 101 0.96 4.63 22.92
N ASP A 102 0.53 5.60 22.12
CA ASP A 102 -0.88 5.95 21.92
C ASP A 102 -1.31 5.76 20.44
N LYS A 103 -2.62 5.71 20.20
CA LYS A 103 -3.12 5.63 18.82
C LYS A 103 -2.97 6.99 18.13
N GLY A 104 -1.82 7.21 17.51
CA GLY A 104 -1.53 8.43 16.76
C GLY A 104 -0.72 8.11 15.51
N PHE A 105 -1.04 8.81 14.41
CA PHE A 105 -0.45 8.59 13.08
C PHE A 105 0.06 9.90 12.51
N SER A 106 1.09 9.77 11.68
CA SER A 106 1.60 10.82 10.83
C SER A 106 2.05 10.21 9.50
N CYS A 107 2.31 11.06 8.53
CA CYS A 107 2.85 10.63 7.26
C CYS A 107 3.95 11.59 6.82
N ASN A 108 5.05 11.06 6.35
CA ASN A 108 6.12 11.82 5.72
C ASN A 108 6.16 11.45 4.23
N GLY A 109 6.01 12.45 3.35
CA GLY A 109 5.76 12.22 1.94
C GLY A 109 4.33 11.76 1.66
N SER A 110 4.11 11.19 0.47
CA SER A 110 2.79 10.70 0.04
C SER A 110 2.92 9.27 -0.48
N PRO A 111 2.52 8.27 0.31
CA PRO A 111 2.46 6.89 -0.17
C PRO A 111 1.59 6.79 -1.44
N ALA A 112 2.13 6.22 -2.49
CA ALA A 112 1.46 6.14 -3.80
C ALA A 112 1.44 4.72 -4.39
N SER A 113 2.19 3.79 -3.79
CA SER A 113 2.22 2.36 -4.15
C SER A 113 1.74 1.52 -2.97
N PHE A 114 1.55 0.24 -3.18
CA PHE A 114 1.42 -0.67 -2.04
C PHE A 114 2.64 -0.61 -1.12
N PHE A 115 2.42 -0.75 0.18
CA PHE A 115 3.47 -1.09 1.13
C PHE A 115 4.00 -2.49 0.83
N ASN A 116 5.28 -2.73 1.03
CA ASN A 116 5.97 -4.00 0.81
C ASN A 116 5.99 -4.50 -0.66
N ILE A 117 5.64 -3.67 -1.64
CA ILE A 117 5.51 -4.08 -3.05
C ILE A 117 6.83 -4.55 -3.67
N GLU A 118 7.98 -4.04 -3.21
CA GLU A 118 9.29 -4.40 -3.75
C GLU A 118 9.75 -5.81 -3.34
N ASN A 119 9.15 -6.37 -2.29
CA ASN A 119 9.44 -7.73 -1.81
C ASN A 119 8.55 -8.80 -2.48
N VAL A 120 7.60 -8.40 -3.33
CA VAL A 120 6.67 -9.33 -3.96
C VAL A 120 7.36 -10.16 -5.04
N VAL A 121 7.22 -11.48 -4.93
CA VAL A 121 7.62 -12.45 -5.95
C VAL A 121 6.52 -12.53 -7.01
N ILE A 122 6.84 -12.09 -8.22
CA ILE A 122 5.89 -12.07 -9.34
C ILE A 122 5.50 -13.50 -9.74
N GLY A 123 4.21 -13.73 -9.94
CA GLY A 123 3.68 -15.02 -10.36
C GLY A 123 3.28 -15.94 -9.21
N GLU A 124 3.36 -15.49 -7.98
CA GLU A 124 2.81 -16.19 -6.80
C GLU A 124 1.47 -15.56 -6.36
N ASP A 125 0.84 -16.12 -5.34
CA ASP A 125 -0.38 -15.57 -4.75
C ASP A 125 -0.08 -14.19 -4.13
N LEU A 126 -0.99 -13.22 -4.29
CA LEU A 126 -0.85 -11.86 -3.75
C LEU A 126 -1.91 -11.61 -2.69
N TYR A 127 -1.50 -11.17 -1.51
CA TYR A 127 -2.37 -10.87 -0.38
C TYR A 127 -2.47 -9.35 -0.21
N ILE A 128 -3.66 -8.78 -0.34
CA ILE A 128 -3.89 -7.33 -0.27
C ILE A 128 -4.63 -6.98 1.02
N CYS A 129 -3.92 -6.35 1.94
CA CYS A 129 -4.43 -5.90 3.23
C CYS A 129 -4.83 -4.41 3.20
N GLU A 130 -5.64 -3.99 4.18
CA GLU A 130 -5.95 -2.58 4.38
C GLU A 130 -4.79 -1.85 5.09
N GLY A 131 -4.27 -2.41 6.17
CA GLY A 131 -3.22 -1.82 7.01
C GLY A 131 -1.85 -2.48 6.84
N GLU A 132 -0.78 -1.69 7.13
CA GLU A 132 0.59 -2.18 7.08
C GLU A 132 0.81 -3.30 8.10
N MET A 133 0.20 -3.18 9.29
CA MET A 133 0.33 -4.20 10.33
C MET A 133 -0.28 -5.53 9.93
N ASP A 134 -1.35 -5.52 9.14
CA ASP A 134 -1.99 -6.74 8.64
C ASP A 134 -1.12 -7.43 7.60
N ALA A 135 -0.54 -6.66 6.68
CA ALA A 135 0.41 -7.19 5.72
C ALA A 135 1.62 -7.82 6.43
N ILE A 136 2.20 -7.13 7.42
CA ILE A 136 3.34 -7.64 8.21
C ILE A 136 2.94 -8.89 9.01
N SER A 137 1.71 -8.96 9.51
CA SER A 137 1.19 -10.15 10.23
C SER A 137 1.10 -11.36 9.31
N LEU A 138 0.72 -11.17 8.07
CA LEU A 138 0.74 -12.23 7.06
C LEU A 138 2.18 -12.64 6.71
N VAL A 139 3.09 -11.69 6.53
CA VAL A 139 4.53 -11.98 6.34
C VAL A 139 5.08 -12.78 7.52
N GLN A 140 4.75 -12.41 8.76
CA GLN A 140 5.12 -13.17 9.98
C GLN A 140 4.62 -14.62 9.94
N CYS A 141 3.51 -14.85 9.27
CA CYS A 141 2.95 -16.19 9.08
C CYS A 141 3.54 -16.94 7.87
N GLY A 142 4.43 -16.32 7.09
CA GLY A 142 5.05 -16.93 5.91
C GLY A 142 4.36 -16.61 4.58
N TYR A 143 3.42 -15.66 4.57
CA TYR A 143 2.78 -15.13 3.37
C TYR A 143 3.56 -13.91 2.86
N GLU A 144 4.72 -14.14 2.27
CA GLU A 144 5.71 -13.09 1.95
C GLU A 144 5.16 -12.04 0.96
N ASN A 145 4.26 -12.45 0.06
CA ASN A 145 3.61 -11.58 -0.92
C ASN A 145 2.45 -10.75 -0.33
N ALA A 146 2.46 -10.47 0.97
CA ALA A 146 1.47 -9.61 1.59
C ALA A 146 1.85 -8.13 1.44
N VAL A 147 0.90 -7.35 0.93
CA VAL A 147 1.01 -5.90 0.71
C VAL A 147 -0.14 -5.16 1.36
N SER A 148 0.00 -3.88 1.65
CA SER A 148 -1.14 -3.07 2.07
C SER A 148 -1.37 -1.86 1.19
N VAL A 149 -2.63 -1.40 1.14
CA VAL A 149 -3.00 -0.22 0.36
C VAL A 149 -2.39 1.06 0.95
N PRO A 150 -1.98 2.03 0.12
CA PRO A 150 -1.34 3.26 0.60
C PRO A 150 -2.32 4.23 1.27
N ASN A 151 -3.60 4.14 0.94
CA ASN A 151 -4.64 5.06 1.40
C ASN A 151 -5.65 4.33 2.28
N GLY A 152 -6.27 5.06 3.21
CA GLY A 152 -7.34 4.50 4.05
C GLY A 152 -8.55 4.01 3.24
N ALA A 153 -9.38 3.21 3.89
CA ALA A 153 -10.57 2.59 3.33
C ALA A 153 -11.54 3.58 2.66
N VAL A 154 -12.38 3.04 1.81
CA VAL A 154 -13.50 3.77 1.21
C VAL A 154 -14.75 3.59 2.06
N MET A 155 -15.56 4.64 2.19
CA MET A 155 -16.79 4.58 2.99
C MET A 155 -17.92 3.81 2.31
N LYS A 156 -17.86 3.66 1.00
CA LYS A 156 -18.86 2.96 0.18
C LYS A 156 -18.31 2.58 -1.18
N VAL A 157 -18.89 1.55 -1.77
CA VAL A 157 -18.68 1.19 -3.17
C VAL A 157 -19.26 2.28 -4.08
N VAL A 158 -18.51 2.63 -5.12
CA VAL A 158 -18.93 3.64 -6.10
C VAL A 158 -19.58 2.95 -7.30
N ASP A 159 -20.81 3.37 -7.63
CA ASP A 159 -21.48 2.88 -8.83
C ASP A 159 -20.87 3.47 -10.10
N GLY A 160 -20.94 2.71 -11.19
CA GLY A 160 -20.56 3.16 -12.52
C GLY A 160 -19.33 2.51 -13.11
N LYS A 161 -18.97 2.95 -14.31
CA LYS A 161 -17.83 2.44 -15.06
C LYS A 161 -16.53 3.04 -14.51
N ILE A 162 -15.52 2.19 -14.33
CA ILE A 162 -14.20 2.62 -13.88
C ILE A 162 -13.37 3.00 -15.10
N ASP A 163 -12.82 4.22 -15.12
CA ASP A 163 -11.79 4.65 -16.06
C ASP A 163 -10.43 4.66 -15.34
N PRO A 164 -9.48 3.78 -15.71
CA PRO A 164 -8.17 3.74 -15.09
C PRO A 164 -7.39 5.06 -15.12
N LYS A 165 -7.66 5.93 -16.09
CA LYS A 165 -6.96 7.22 -16.23
C LYS A 165 -7.46 8.27 -15.24
N GLU A 166 -8.70 8.14 -14.79
CA GLU A 166 -9.36 9.09 -13.88
C GLU A 166 -9.42 8.55 -12.44
N ASP A 167 -9.07 7.27 -12.24
CA ASP A 167 -9.17 6.56 -10.97
C ASP A 167 -7.98 6.85 -10.03
N ASN A 168 -7.82 8.11 -9.69
CA ASN A 168 -6.69 8.58 -8.88
C ASN A 168 -6.60 7.92 -7.51
N LYS A 169 -7.75 7.60 -6.88
CA LYS A 169 -7.78 6.98 -5.55
C LYS A 169 -7.18 5.57 -5.53
N PHE A 170 -7.38 4.81 -6.61
CA PHE A 170 -6.90 3.45 -6.78
C PHE A 170 -5.74 3.34 -7.78
N LYS A 171 -5.08 4.46 -8.07
CA LYS A 171 -3.96 4.50 -9.01
C LYS A 171 -2.88 3.45 -8.68
N PHE A 172 -2.66 3.15 -7.42
CA PHE A 172 -1.71 2.14 -6.96
C PHE A 172 -2.00 0.72 -7.52
N LEU A 173 -3.27 0.38 -7.79
CA LEU A 173 -3.64 -0.88 -8.46
C LEU A 173 -3.20 -0.88 -9.92
N TRP A 174 -3.44 0.24 -10.61
CA TRP A 174 -3.08 0.40 -12.02
C TRP A 174 -1.57 0.44 -12.22
N ASP A 175 -0.84 1.08 -11.29
CA ASP A 175 0.62 1.13 -11.31
C ASP A 175 1.24 -0.25 -11.02
N ALA A 176 0.57 -1.10 -10.22
CA ALA A 176 0.99 -2.47 -9.92
C ALA A 176 0.39 -3.54 -10.86
N LYS A 177 -0.20 -3.13 -11.98
CA LYS A 177 -0.96 -4.03 -12.87
C LYS A 177 -0.16 -5.25 -13.33
N ASN A 178 1.12 -5.10 -13.60
CA ASN A 178 1.99 -6.21 -14.00
C ASN A 178 2.11 -7.31 -12.91
N ILE A 179 2.16 -6.93 -11.65
CA ILE A 179 2.21 -7.84 -10.50
C ILE A 179 0.84 -8.52 -10.33
N ILE A 180 -0.22 -7.71 -10.34
CA ILE A 180 -1.61 -8.16 -10.21
C ILE A 180 -2.00 -9.14 -11.32
N ASP A 181 -1.66 -8.85 -12.57
CA ASP A 181 -1.99 -9.71 -13.71
C ASP A 181 -1.22 -11.03 -13.66
N ALA A 182 0.01 -11.02 -13.17
CA ALA A 182 0.85 -12.21 -13.06
C ALA A 182 0.51 -13.08 -11.83
N ALA A 183 -0.15 -12.55 -10.81
CA ALA A 183 -0.49 -13.30 -9.61
C ALA A 183 -1.39 -14.51 -9.93
N LYS A 184 -1.14 -15.66 -9.29
CA LYS A 184 -1.95 -16.88 -9.42
C LYS A 184 -3.34 -16.68 -8.84
N LYS A 185 -3.41 -16.12 -7.63
CA LYS A 185 -4.63 -15.74 -6.91
C LYS A 185 -4.42 -14.37 -6.26
N ILE A 186 -5.49 -13.65 -6.05
CA ILE A 186 -5.48 -12.42 -5.27
C ILE A 186 -6.41 -12.61 -4.08
N ILE A 187 -5.81 -12.60 -2.90
CA ILE A 187 -6.50 -12.78 -1.64
C ILE A 187 -6.65 -11.40 -0.98
N ILE A 188 -7.88 -10.94 -0.84
CA ILE A 188 -8.23 -9.64 -0.27
C ILE A 188 -8.47 -9.82 1.22
N CYS A 189 -7.61 -9.18 2.03
CA CYS A 189 -7.53 -9.31 3.49
C CYS A 189 -7.84 -7.95 4.15
N THR A 190 -8.94 -7.30 3.75
CA THR A 190 -9.39 -6.03 4.34
C THR A 190 -10.09 -6.26 5.68
N ASP A 191 -10.26 -5.19 6.48
CA ASP A 191 -10.91 -5.25 7.79
C ASP A 191 -12.37 -5.72 7.67
N ASP A 192 -12.86 -6.44 8.68
CA ASP A 192 -14.27 -6.90 8.77
C ASP A 192 -15.16 -5.80 9.36
N ASP A 193 -15.12 -4.64 8.73
CA ASP A 193 -16.06 -3.55 8.98
C ASP A 193 -16.62 -3.01 7.65
N GLY A 194 -17.60 -2.13 7.73
CA GLY A 194 -18.26 -1.61 6.51
C GLY A 194 -17.32 -0.88 5.56
N ALA A 195 -16.25 -0.27 6.06
CA ALA A 195 -15.26 0.43 5.25
C ALA A 195 -14.28 -0.56 4.58
N GLY A 196 -13.83 -1.57 5.34
CA GLY A 196 -12.98 -2.64 4.82
C GLY A 196 -13.68 -3.51 3.77
N GLN A 197 -14.95 -3.85 4.01
CA GLN A 197 -15.77 -4.57 3.04
C GLN A 197 -15.95 -3.76 1.73
N ALA A 198 -16.23 -2.46 1.83
CA ALA A 198 -16.32 -1.58 0.67
C ALA A 198 -14.98 -1.45 -0.06
N MET A 199 -13.85 -1.42 0.67
CA MET A 199 -12.51 -1.41 0.09
C MET A 199 -12.24 -2.71 -0.68
N GLY A 200 -12.55 -3.86 -0.10
CA GLY A 200 -12.38 -5.17 -0.72
C GLY A 200 -13.19 -5.29 -2.02
N GLU A 201 -14.45 -4.86 -1.99
CA GLU A 201 -15.33 -4.83 -3.18
C GLU A 201 -14.77 -3.90 -4.27
N GLU A 202 -14.30 -2.70 -3.91
CA GLU A 202 -13.72 -1.73 -4.85
C GLU A 202 -12.41 -2.24 -5.47
N ILE A 203 -11.58 -2.97 -4.71
CA ILE A 203 -10.37 -3.64 -5.22
C ILE A 203 -10.78 -4.73 -6.20
N ALA A 204 -11.69 -5.64 -5.80
CA ALA A 204 -12.12 -6.76 -6.63
C ALA A 204 -12.77 -6.29 -7.96
N ARG A 205 -13.52 -5.18 -7.95
CA ARG A 205 -14.10 -4.61 -9.16
C ARG A 205 -13.06 -4.13 -10.18
N ARG A 206 -11.89 -3.67 -9.72
CA ARG A 206 -10.80 -3.17 -10.58
C ARG A 206 -9.92 -4.28 -11.12
N ILE A 207 -9.71 -5.31 -10.32
CA ILE A 207 -8.86 -6.44 -10.67
C ILE A 207 -9.63 -7.44 -11.55
N GLY A 208 -10.90 -7.67 -11.22
CA GLY A 208 -11.77 -8.72 -11.75
C GLY A 208 -12.16 -9.68 -10.62
N LYS A 209 -13.45 -9.80 -10.38
CA LYS A 209 -13.98 -10.59 -9.24
C LYS A 209 -13.67 -12.08 -9.34
N ASP A 210 -13.53 -12.58 -10.55
CA ASP A 210 -13.20 -13.98 -10.87
C ASP A 210 -11.78 -14.39 -10.44
N LYS A 211 -10.90 -13.42 -10.23
CA LYS A 211 -9.50 -13.62 -9.79
C LYS A 211 -9.30 -13.35 -8.29
N CYS A 212 -10.32 -12.89 -7.59
CA CYS A 212 -10.24 -12.43 -6.21
C CYS A 212 -10.96 -13.38 -5.24
N TRP A 213 -10.32 -13.63 -4.10
CA TRP A 213 -10.89 -14.27 -2.93
C TRP A 213 -10.90 -13.25 -1.79
N ILE A 214 -12.03 -13.10 -1.12
CA ILE A 214 -12.16 -12.21 0.03
C ILE A 214 -12.11 -13.08 1.29
N VAL A 215 -11.25 -12.71 2.23
CA VAL A 215 -11.08 -13.41 3.50
C VAL A 215 -12.25 -13.07 4.41
N GLU A 216 -12.82 -14.09 5.05
CA GLU A 216 -13.77 -13.95 6.16
C GLU A 216 -13.04 -14.19 7.47
N TRP A 217 -12.93 -13.17 8.29
CA TRP A 217 -12.22 -13.27 9.57
C TRP A 217 -13.05 -14.04 10.61
N PRO A 218 -12.42 -14.82 11.48
CA PRO A 218 -13.13 -15.61 12.49
C PRO A 218 -13.68 -14.70 13.59
N ASP A 219 -14.74 -15.16 14.24
CA ASP A 219 -15.42 -14.45 15.32
C ASP A 219 -14.47 -13.80 16.32
N GLY A 220 -14.69 -12.52 16.58
CA GLY A 220 -13.89 -11.70 17.49
C GLY A 220 -12.57 -11.18 16.95
N CYS A 221 -12.29 -11.42 15.65
CA CYS A 221 -11.15 -10.85 14.92
C CYS A 221 -11.67 -10.01 13.75
N LYS A 222 -11.07 -8.86 13.52
CA LYS A 222 -11.49 -7.96 12.45
C LYS A 222 -10.46 -7.85 11.31
N ASP A 223 -9.22 -8.29 11.54
CA ASP A 223 -8.10 -8.16 10.64
C ASP A 223 -7.06 -9.28 10.90
N ALA A 224 -6.04 -9.36 10.04
CA ALA A 224 -4.98 -10.37 10.13
C ALA A 224 -4.18 -10.28 11.43
N ASN A 225 -3.90 -9.06 11.91
CA ASN A 225 -3.16 -8.88 13.15
C ASN A 225 -3.97 -9.35 14.37
N ASP A 226 -5.27 -9.10 14.38
CA ASP A 226 -6.17 -9.61 15.43
C ASP A 226 -6.15 -11.14 15.47
N VAL A 227 -6.20 -11.83 14.34
CA VAL A 227 -6.12 -13.30 14.28
C VAL A 227 -4.77 -13.79 14.81
N LEU A 228 -3.68 -13.19 14.34
CA LEU A 228 -2.34 -13.57 14.77
C LEU A 228 -2.18 -13.45 16.31
N VAL A 229 -2.58 -12.30 16.86
CA VAL A 229 -2.42 -12.01 18.30
C VAL A 229 -3.35 -12.86 19.18
N LYS A 230 -4.61 -13.01 18.78
CA LYS A 230 -5.63 -13.65 19.61
C LYS A 230 -5.67 -15.17 19.45
N LYS A 231 -5.37 -15.69 18.27
CA LYS A 231 -5.55 -17.10 17.90
C LYS A 231 -4.28 -17.78 17.38
N GLY A 232 -3.27 -16.99 17.02
CA GLY A 232 -1.96 -17.48 16.57
C GLY A 232 -1.90 -17.87 15.10
N LYS A 233 -0.66 -18.14 14.62
CA LYS A 233 -0.34 -18.46 13.23
C LYS A 233 -1.22 -19.57 12.63
N LYS A 234 -1.44 -20.66 13.36
CA LYS A 234 -2.26 -21.80 12.87
C LYS A 234 -3.68 -21.41 12.47
N GLU A 235 -4.25 -20.41 13.13
CA GLU A 235 -5.57 -19.93 12.76
C GLU A 235 -5.51 -19.01 11.56
N VAL A 236 -4.47 -18.18 11.44
CA VAL A 236 -4.21 -17.43 10.21
C VAL A 236 -4.11 -18.39 9.02
N ASP A 237 -3.34 -19.47 9.13
CA ASP A 237 -3.19 -20.46 8.07
C ASP A 237 -4.53 -21.09 7.64
N LYS A 238 -5.45 -21.36 8.58
CA LYS A 238 -6.77 -21.90 8.24
C LYS A 238 -7.70 -20.91 7.53
N VAL A 239 -7.54 -19.62 7.86
CA VAL A 239 -8.40 -18.57 7.30
C VAL A 239 -7.95 -18.18 5.90
N ILE A 240 -6.66 -18.26 5.63
CA ILE A 240 -6.07 -17.88 4.34
C ILE A 240 -6.19 -19.01 3.31
N TYR A 241 -6.27 -20.28 3.74
CA TYR A 241 -6.44 -21.49 2.90
C TYR A 241 -7.79 -22.16 3.11
#